data_6478e5df378a17997c0b186a2bbb02c0
#
_entry.id   6478e5df378a17997c0b186a2bbb02c0
#
_cell.length_a   1.000
_cell.length_b   1.000
_cell.length_c   1.000
_cell.angle_alpha   90.00
_cell.angle_beta   90.00
_cell.angle_gamma   90.00
#
_symmetry.space_group_name_H-M   'P 1'
#
loop_
_entity.id
_entity.type
_entity.pdbx_description
1 polymer ?
#
loop_
_entity_poly.entity_id
_entity_poly.type
_entity_poly.pdbx_seq_one_letter_code
_entity_poly.pdbx_strand_id
1 'polypeptide(L)'
;MNVYDFDKTIYYGDSTADFYLFCLKRHKKILTLAPSLLGAFLKFYVFKKGTKTDFKEKMYRFLTYCDTEKDVNDFWKEYIGNIKPFYLEQKKDDDVIISASPEFLLKPVCKRLKIKNLMASKVDMHSGKYSGVNCHGKEKVKRFYEAFPDGKIDNFYYR
;
A
#
# COMPACT_ATOMS: atom_id res chain seq x y z
N MET A 1 -17.85 9.04 10.78
CA MET A 1 -17.06 8.41 9.69
C MET A 1 -16.46 7.10 10.15
N ASN A 2 -16.38 6.09 9.30
CA ASN A 2 -15.62 4.88 9.60
C ASN A 2 -14.21 5.00 9.03
N VAL A 3 -13.26 4.37 9.71
CA VAL A 3 -11.86 4.32 9.29
C VAL A 3 -11.48 2.87 9.03
N TYR A 4 -10.87 2.60 7.88
CA TYR A 4 -10.48 1.25 7.48
C TYR A 4 -8.99 1.18 7.15
N ASP A 5 -8.33 0.11 7.59
CA ASP A 5 -7.09 -0.32 6.94
C ASP A 5 -7.44 -0.97 5.58
N PHE A 6 -6.47 -1.06 4.68
CA PHE A 6 -6.73 -1.61 3.34
C PHE A 6 -6.43 -3.11 3.29
N ASP A 7 -5.16 -3.47 3.45
CA ASP A 7 -4.69 -4.85 3.30
C ASP A 7 -5.23 -5.74 4.41
N LYS A 8 -5.70 -6.94 4.04
CA LYS A 8 -6.34 -7.93 4.92
C LYS A 8 -7.65 -7.45 5.57
N THR A 9 -7.96 -6.17 5.50
CA THR A 9 -9.20 -5.57 6.05
C THR A 9 -10.26 -5.46 4.98
N ILE A 10 -10.17 -4.54 4.03
CA ILE A 10 -11.12 -4.41 2.92
C ILE A 10 -10.67 -5.14 1.65
N TYR A 11 -9.41 -5.50 1.54
CA TYR A 11 -8.83 -6.30 0.47
C TYR A 11 -8.44 -7.68 1.00
N TYR A 12 -8.71 -8.74 0.22
CA TYR A 12 -8.21 -10.09 0.52
C TYR A 12 -6.71 -10.16 0.25
N GLY A 13 -5.90 -10.33 1.30
CA GLY A 13 -4.46 -10.43 1.16
C GLY A 13 -3.72 -9.10 1.35
N ASP A 14 -2.54 -9.01 0.75
CA ASP A 14 -1.64 -7.85 0.79
C ASP A 14 -1.47 -7.31 -0.63
N SER A 15 -2.06 -6.15 -0.89
CA SER A 15 -2.08 -5.55 -2.24
C SER A 15 -0.68 -5.23 -2.77
N THR A 16 0.25 -4.89 -1.89
CA THR A 16 1.65 -4.62 -2.27
C THR A 16 2.36 -5.91 -2.70
N ALA A 17 2.16 -6.99 -1.96
CA ALA A 17 2.74 -8.30 -2.31
C ALA A 17 2.13 -8.84 -3.62
N ASP A 18 0.82 -8.74 -3.77
CA ASP A 18 0.12 -9.17 -4.98
C ASP A 18 0.58 -8.35 -6.21
N PHE A 19 0.74 -7.04 -6.06
CA PHE A 19 1.26 -6.17 -7.13
C PHE A 19 2.72 -6.52 -7.48
N TYR A 20 3.57 -6.80 -6.49
CA TYR A 20 4.93 -7.26 -6.75
C TYR A 20 4.93 -8.55 -7.57
N LEU A 21 4.13 -9.55 -7.19
CA LEU A 21 4.02 -10.81 -7.92
C LEU A 21 3.43 -10.63 -9.32
N PHE A 22 2.48 -9.74 -9.49
CA PHE A 22 1.92 -9.35 -10.78
C PHE A 22 3.01 -8.76 -11.70
N CYS A 23 3.80 -7.80 -11.19
CA CYS A 23 4.91 -7.21 -11.94
C CYS A 23 6.00 -8.23 -12.24
N LEU A 24 6.33 -9.13 -11.31
CA LEU A 24 7.35 -10.17 -11.50
C LEU A 24 6.99 -11.11 -12.65
N LYS A 25 5.72 -11.45 -12.84
CA LYS A 25 5.25 -12.26 -13.97
C LYS A 25 5.44 -11.55 -15.31
N ARG A 26 5.28 -10.25 -15.35
CA ARG A 26 5.35 -9.41 -16.57
C ARG A 26 6.78 -8.98 -16.91
N HIS A 27 7.58 -8.65 -15.90
CA HIS A 27 8.91 -8.06 -16.04
C HIS A 27 9.99 -8.97 -15.42
N LYS A 28 10.46 -9.95 -16.17
CA LYS A 28 11.45 -10.94 -15.69
C LYS A 28 12.76 -10.36 -15.19
N LYS A 29 13.12 -9.14 -15.62
CA LYS A 29 14.28 -8.40 -15.10
C LYS A 29 14.24 -8.17 -13.59
N ILE A 30 13.05 -8.16 -12.98
CA ILE A 30 12.89 -8.04 -11.51
C ILE A 30 13.64 -9.15 -10.77
N LEU A 31 13.77 -10.35 -11.36
CA LEU A 31 14.52 -11.47 -10.78
C LEU A 31 15.99 -11.13 -10.49
N THR A 32 16.59 -10.19 -11.24
CA THR A 32 17.97 -9.75 -11.00
C THR A 32 18.16 -9.04 -9.67
N LEU A 33 17.07 -8.59 -9.05
CA LEU A 33 17.09 -7.95 -7.72
C LEU A 33 17.09 -8.99 -6.57
N ALA A 34 16.85 -10.28 -6.83
CA ALA A 34 16.72 -11.29 -5.79
C ALA A 34 17.91 -11.35 -4.82
N PRO A 35 19.19 -11.31 -5.27
CA PRO A 35 20.33 -11.29 -4.33
C PRO A 35 20.34 -10.07 -3.43
N SER A 36 19.99 -8.88 -3.98
CA SER A 36 19.92 -7.63 -3.20
C SER A 36 18.79 -7.66 -2.17
N LEU A 37 17.65 -8.26 -2.52
CA LEU A 37 16.51 -8.42 -1.61
C LEU A 37 16.82 -9.41 -0.49
N LEU A 38 17.48 -10.52 -0.81
CA LEU A 38 17.94 -11.50 0.19
C LEU A 38 18.92 -10.84 1.17
N GLY A 39 19.89 -10.08 0.68
CA GLY A 39 20.82 -9.33 1.52
C GLY A 39 20.12 -8.31 2.42
N ALA A 40 19.12 -7.60 1.91
CA ALA A 40 18.32 -6.66 2.69
C ALA A 40 17.47 -7.36 3.76
N PHE A 41 16.89 -8.51 3.41
CA PHE A 41 16.14 -9.36 4.34
C PHE A 41 17.03 -9.84 5.50
N LEU A 42 18.19 -10.41 5.20
CA LEU A 42 19.15 -10.87 6.20
C LEU A 42 19.60 -9.72 7.09
N LYS A 43 19.93 -8.55 6.48
CA LYS A 43 20.36 -7.37 7.23
C LYS A 43 19.29 -6.92 8.23
N PHE A 44 18.03 -6.87 7.82
CA PHE A 44 16.94 -6.32 8.64
C PHE A 44 16.41 -7.35 9.65
N TYR A 45 16.10 -8.58 9.22
CA TYR A 45 15.43 -9.57 10.08
C TYR A 45 16.40 -10.40 10.91
N VAL A 46 17.57 -10.75 10.35
CA VAL A 46 18.55 -11.60 11.04
C VAL A 46 19.51 -10.75 11.86
N PHE A 47 20.14 -9.76 11.23
CA PHE A 47 21.13 -8.91 11.91
C PHE A 47 20.50 -7.71 12.63
N LYS A 48 19.18 -7.50 12.48
CA LYS A 48 18.43 -6.38 13.10
C LYS A 48 19.07 -5.00 12.85
N LYS A 49 19.66 -4.82 11.66
CA LYS A 49 20.32 -3.56 11.25
C LYS A 49 19.49 -2.85 10.18
N GLY A 50 19.42 -1.51 10.28
CA GLY A 50 18.65 -0.65 9.38
C GLY A 50 17.20 -0.46 9.84
N THR A 51 16.43 0.29 9.06
CA THR A 51 15.04 0.60 9.35
C THR A 51 14.09 -0.22 8.50
N LYS A 52 12.82 -0.31 8.92
CA LYS A 52 11.75 -0.92 8.12
C LYS A 52 11.55 -0.19 6.78
N THR A 53 11.78 1.13 6.78
CA THR A 53 11.71 1.96 5.57
C THR A 53 12.83 1.58 4.59
N ASP A 54 14.08 1.44 5.05
CA ASP A 54 15.20 1.02 4.20
C ASP A 54 14.93 -0.35 3.54
N PHE A 55 14.38 -1.29 4.31
CA PHE A 55 14.02 -2.61 3.79
C PHE A 55 12.92 -2.49 2.72
N LYS A 56 11.87 -1.70 2.99
CA LYS A 56 10.77 -1.49 2.04
C LYS A 56 11.25 -0.79 0.75
N GLU A 57 12.13 0.20 0.85
CA GLU A 57 12.71 0.85 -0.33
C GLU A 57 13.50 -0.13 -1.20
N LYS A 58 14.23 -1.07 -0.58
CA LYS A 58 14.88 -2.16 -1.33
C LYS A 58 13.86 -3.06 -2.02
N MET A 59 12.75 -3.38 -1.35
CA MET A 59 11.65 -4.14 -1.97
C MET A 59 11.06 -3.38 -3.18
N TYR A 60 10.82 -2.07 -3.05
CA TYR A 60 10.20 -1.27 -4.12
C TYR A 60 11.13 -0.97 -5.30
N ARG A 61 12.42 -1.32 -5.25
CA ARG A 61 13.32 -1.16 -6.40
C ARG A 61 12.84 -1.84 -7.67
N PHE A 62 11.96 -2.83 -7.58
CA PHE A 62 11.38 -3.47 -8.76
C PHE A 62 10.62 -2.50 -9.66
N LEU A 63 10.11 -1.40 -9.12
CA LEU A 63 9.41 -0.36 -9.86
C LEU A 63 10.27 0.25 -10.98
N THR A 64 11.60 0.26 -10.82
CA THR A 64 12.53 0.74 -11.86
C THR A 64 12.51 -0.11 -13.14
N TYR A 65 11.92 -1.33 -13.08
CA TYR A 65 11.76 -2.23 -14.22
C TYR A 65 10.33 -2.28 -14.76
N CYS A 66 9.42 -1.50 -14.16
CA CYS A 66 8.00 -1.50 -14.49
C CYS A 66 7.59 -0.24 -15.26
N ASP A 67 6.57 -0.35 -16.10
CA ASP A 67 5.72 0.76 -16.46
C ASP A 67 4.64 0.90 -15.38
N THR A 68 5.01 1.54 -14.26
CA THR A 68 4.23 1.48 -13.02
C THR A 68 2.81 1.99 -13.21
N GLU A 69 2.60 3.07 -13.98
CA GLU A 69 1.27 3.61 -14.20
C GLU A 69 0.38 2.60 -14.94
N LYS A 70 0.90 2.02 -16.02
CA LYS A 70 0.20 0.99 -16.78
C LYS A 70 -0.01 -0.29 -15.95
N ASP A 71 1.03 -0.75 -15.27
CA ASP A 71 0.99 -1.98 -14.48
C ASP A 71 0.00 -1.89 -13.31
N VAL A 72 -0.09 -0.75 -12.63
CA VAL A 72 -1.10 -0.53 -11.57
C VAL A 72 -2.52 -0.54 -12.14
N ASN A 73 -2.74 0.11 -13.28
CA ASN A 73 -4.05 0.10 -13.91
C ASN A 73 -4.49 -1.31 -14.34
N ASP A 74 -3.57 -2.09 -14.92
CA ASP A 74 -3.83 -3.47 -15.33
C ASP A 74 -4.01 -4.39 -14.13
N PHE A 75 -3.20 -4.22 -13.08
CA PHE A 75 -3.35 -4.94 -11.82
C PHE A 75 -4.76 -4.79 -11.25
N TRP A 76 -5.27 -3.58 -11.14
CA TRP A 76 -6.61 -3.36 -10.60
C TRP A 76 -7.75 -3.78 -11.52
N LYS A 77 -7.51 -4.04 -12.81
CA LYS A 77 -8.50 -4.72 -13.66
C LYS A 77 -8.67 -6.19 -13.27
N GLU A 78 -7.57 -6.85 -12.92
CA GLU A 78 -7.59 -8.27 -12.52
C GLU A 78 -7.98 -8.47 -11.05
N TYR A 79 -7.49 -7.61 -10.15
CA TYR A 79 -7.54 -7.82 -8.70
C TYR A 79 -8.63 -7.05 -7.97
N ILE A 80 -9.45 -6.26 -8.67
CA ILE A 80 -10.53 -5.49 -8.02
C ILE A 80 -11.56 -6.40 -7.36
N GLY A 81 -11.75 -7.62 -7.86
CA GLY A 81 -12.62 -8.63 -7.27
C GLY A 81 -12.17 -9.11 -5.89
N ASN A 82 -10.95 -8.80 -5.46
CA ASN A 82 -10.44 -9.08 -4.12
C ASN A 82 -10.88 -8.05 -3.07
N ILE A 83 -11.65 -7.02 -3.45
CA ILE A 83 -12.31 -6.15 -2.47
C ILE A 83 -13.44 -6.94 -1.80
N LYS A 84 -13.43 -6.97 -0.48
CA LYS A 84 -14.37 -7.79 0.30
C LYS A 84 -15.80 -7.25 0.19
N PRO A 85 -16.81 -8.11 0.00
CA PRO A 85 -18.20 -7.70 -0.14
C PRO A 85 -18.71 -6.84 1.00
N PHE A 86 -18.38 -7.17 2.26
CA PHE A 86 -18.84 -6.42 3.43
C PHE A 86 -18.52 -4.93 3.34
N TYR A 87 -17.33 -4.58 2.78
CA TYR A 87 -16.96 -3.19 2.61
C TYR A 87 -17.82 -2.51 1.53
N LEU A 88 -18.05 -3.18 0.41
CA LEU A 88 -18.87 -2.64 -0.67
C LEU A 88 -20.33 -2.39 -0.24
N GLU A 89 -20.85 -3.22 0.66
CA GLU A 89 -22.21 -3.12 1.19
C GLU A 89 -22.38 -1.99 2.21
N GLN A 90 -21.37 -1.73 3.03
CA GLN A 90 -21.47 -0.77 4.15
C GLN A 90 -20.74 0.56 3.96
N LYS A 91 -19.92 0.70 2.90
CA LYS A 91 -19.12 1.90 2.67
C LYS A 91 -19.95 3.17 2.60
N LYS A 92 -19.41 4.26 3.13
CA LYS A 92 -20.02 5.58 3.13
C LYS A 92 -19.11 6.59 2.45
N ASP A 93 -19.70 7.71 2.03
CA ASP A 93 -18.99 8.78 1.32
C ASP A 93 -17.93 9.49 2.17
N ASP A 94 -18.10 9.47 3.50
CA ASP A 94 -17.19 10.06 4.48
C ASP A 94 -16.17 9.06 5.06
N ASP A 95 -16.15 7.81 4.59
CA ASP A 95 -15.19 6.81 5.02
C ASP A 95 -13.75 7.22 4.68
N VAL A 96 -12.83 6.81 5.54
CA VAL A 96 -11.40 7.08 5.42
C VAL A 96 -10.64 5.77 5.30
N ILE A 97 -9.82 5.65 4.27
CA ILE A 97 -8.86 4.54 4.12
C ILE A 97 -7.50 5.00 4.63
N ILE A 98 -6.92 4.27 5.58
CA ILE A 98 -5.58 4.55 6.10
C ILE A 98 -4.70 3.32 5.96
N SER A 99 -3.71 3.34 5.07
CA SER A 99 -2.88 2.19 4.75
C SER A 99 -1.38 2.46 4.75
N ALA A 100 -0.61 1.44 5.09
CA ALA A 100 0.85 1.44 4.94
C ALA A 100 1.29 1.12 3.50
N SER A 101 0.38 0.73 2.63
CA SER A 101 0.65 0.49 1.20
C SER A 101 0.87 1.79 0.44
N PRO A 102 1.56 1.76 -0.73
CA PRO A 102 1.85 2.96 -1.49
C PRO A 102 0.60 3.68 -2.00
N GLU A 103 0.60 5.00 -1.92
CA GLU A 103 -0.50 5.83 -2.41
C GLU A 103 -0.75 5.63 -3.90
N PHE A 104 0.31 5.55 -4.72
CA PHE A 104 0.18 5.33 -6.17
C PHE A 104 -0.55 4.02 -6.51
N LEU A 105 -0.37 2.99 -5.67
CA LEU A 105 -1.05 1.69 -5.85
C LEU A 105 -2.52 1.77 -5.48
N LEU A 106 -2.85 2.42 -4.34
CA LEU A 106 -4.22 2.45 -3.82
C LEU A 106 -5.12 3.52 -4.45
N LYS A 107 -4.55 4.65 -4.89
CA LYS A 107 -5.32 5.77 -5.45
C LYS A 107 -6.22 5.38 -6.63
N PRO A 108 -5.78 4.55 -7.61
CA PRO A 108 -6.65 4.13 -8.71
C PRO A 108 -7.84 3.27 -8.28
N VAL A 109 -7.66 2.35 -7.32
CA VAL A 109 -8.77 1.54 -6.82
C VAL A 109 -9.72 2.37 -5.96
N CYS A 110 -9.21 3.27 -5.13
CA CYS A 110 -10.04 4.21 -4.38
C CYS A 110 -10.91 5.06 -5.31
N LYS A 111 -10.34 5.56 -6.42
CA LYS A 111 -11.11 6.28 -7.45
C LYS A 111 -12.22 5.42 -8.05
N ARG A 112 -11.94 4.16 -8.39
CA ARG A 112 -12.97 3.21 -8.94
C ARG A 112 -14.08 2.93 -7.93
N LEU A 113 -13.74 2.84 -6.64
CA LEU A 113 -14.68 2.60 -5.55
C LEU A 113 -15.36 3.88 -5.04
N LYS A 114 -15.07 5.05 -5.63
CA LYS A 114 -15.57 6.37 -5.21
C LYS A 114 -15.22 6.74 -3.76
N ILE A 115 -14.06 6.25 -3.28
CA ILE A 115 -13.51 6.60 -1.97
C ILE A 115 -12.80 7.94 -2.09
N LYS A 116 -13.19 8.92 -1.26
CA LYS A 116 -12.67 10.30 -1.30
C LYS A 116 -11.44 10.49 -0.41
N ASN A 117 -11.39 9.81 0.73
CA ASN A 117 -10.39 10.03 1.75
C ASN A 117 -9.40 8.84 1.80
N LEU A 118 -8.23 9.03 1.22
CA LEU A 118 -7.13 8.06 1.25
C LEU A 118 -5.91 8.68 1.95
N MET A 119 -5.43 8.00 2.98
CA MET A 119 -4.16 8.27 3.64
C MET A 119 -3.25 7.06 3.47
N ALA A 120 -2.22 7.17 2.67
CA ALA A 120 -1.33 6.07 2.34
C ALA A 120 0.14 6.49 2.40
N SER A 121 1.05 5.53 2.29
CA SER A 121 2.47 5.84 2.27
C SER A 121 2.84 6.51 0.95
N LYS A 122 3.51 7.66 1.03
CA LYS A 122 4.02 8.36 -0.14
C LYS A 122 5.30 7.68 -0.61
N VAL A 123 5.20 6.95 -1.69
CA VAL A 123 6.31 6.24 -2.35
C VAL A 123 6.37 6.71 -3.79
N ASP A 124 7.56 7.07 -4.25
CA ASP A 124 7.77 7.44 -5.65
C ASP A 124 7.58 6.21 -6.54
N MET A 125 6.69 6.34 -7.52
CA MET A 125 6.27 5.22 -8.37
C MET A 125 7.32 4.75 -9.37
N HIS A 126 8.42 5.49 -9.54
CA HIS A 126 9.50 5.14 -10.46
C HIS A 126 10.72 4.58 -9.74
N SER A 127 11.09 5.20 -8.61
CA SER A 127 12.29 4.82 -7.85
C SER A 127 12.01 3.90 -6.66
N GLY A 128 10.76 3.87 -6.17
CA GLY A 128 10.39 3.14 -4.96
C GLY A 128 10.83 3.80 -3.66
N LYS A 129 11.34 5.03 -3.72
CA LYS A 129 11.77 5.76 -2.52
C LYS A 129 10.58 6.38 -1.78
N TYR A 130 10.67 6.38 -0.46
CA TYR A 130 9.70 7.09 0.36
C TYR A 130 9.92 8.60 0.31
N SER A 131 8.83 9.36 0.12
CA SER A 131 8.81 10.79 0.40
C SER A 131 8.05 11.03 1.71
N GLY A 132 8.77 10.91 2.83
CA GLY A 132 8.22 11.02 4.18
C GLY A 132 8.14 9.70 4.94
N VAL A 133 7.35 9.69 6.01
CA VAL A 133 7.24 8.55 6.93
C VAL A 133 6.25 7.50 6.40
N ASN A 134 6.56 6.22 6.62
CA ASN A 134 5.65 5.12 6.32
C ASN A 134 4.36 5.24 7.15
N CYS A 135 3.20 5.20 6.50
CA CYS A 135 1.88 5.33 7.13
C CYS A 135 1.51 4.07 7.93
N HIS A 136 2.18 3.88 9.07
CA HIS A 136 2.03 2.69 9.91
C HIS A 136 2.01 3.06 11.40
N GLY A 137 1.23 2.33 12.20
CA GLY A 137 1.15 2.52 13.65
C GLY A 137 0.72 3.95 14.03
N LYS A 138 1.50 4.61 14.88
CA LYS A 138 1.21 5.98 15.36
C LYS A 138 1.09 7.01 14.23
N GLU A 139 1.79 6.81 13.12
CA GLU A 139 1.71 7.71 11.97
C GLU A 139 0.31 7.72 11.35
N LYS A 140 -0.43 6.60 11.36
CA LYS A 140 -1.84 6.57 10.91
C LYS A 140 -2.71 7.51 11.77
N VAL A 141 -2.55 7.44 13.07
CA VAL A 141 -3.31 8.28 14.03
C VAL A 141 -2.99 9.75 13.84
N LYS A 142 -1.69 10.08 13.73
CA LYS A 142 -1.22 11.44 13.48
C LYS A 142 -1.86 12.02 12.23
N ARG A 143 -1.75 11.33 11.08
CA ARG A 143 -2.31 11.80 9.80
C ARG A 143 -3.83 11.96 9.83
N PHE A 144 -4.51 11.07 10.54
CA PHE A 144 -5.96 11.19 10.69
C PHE A 144 -6.34 12.49 11.36
N TYR A 145 -5.76 12.83 12.52
CA TYR A 145 -6.09 14.03 13.25
C TYR A 145 -5.51 15.33 12.63
N GLU A 146 -4.46 15.23 11.83
CA GLU A 146 -3.98 16.35 11.01
C GLU A 146 -5.00 16.72 9.91
N ALA A 147 -5.64 15.73 9.29
CA ALA A 147 -6.63 15.94 8.23
C ALA A 147 -8.05 16.22 8.79
N PHE A 148 -8.36 15.64 9.93
CA PHE A 148 -9.67 15.74 10.59
C PHE A 148 -9.48 16.08 12.09
N PRO A 149 -9.13 17.35 12.44
CA PRO A 149 -8.85 17.72 13.84
C PRO A 149 -10.00 17.40 14.80
N ASP A 150 -11.24 17.63 14.36
CA ASP A 150 -12.48 17.36 15.11
C ASP A 150 -13.15 16.04 14.68
N GLY A 151 -12.44 15.21 13.92
CA GLY A 151 -12.99 13.99 13.35
C GLY A 151 -13.38 12.98 14.42
N LYS A 152 -14.65 12.55 14.41
CA LYS A 152 -15.14 11.46 15.26
C LYS A 152 -15.17 10.17 14.47
N ILE A 153 -14.41 9.18 14.97
CA ILE A 153 -14.38 7.83 14.41
C ILE A 153 -15.52 7.04 15.03
N ASP A 154 -16.48 6.60 14.21
CA ASP A 154 -17.56 5.73 14.64
C ASP A 154 -17.05 4.30 14.82
N ASN A 155 -16.35 3.79 13.82
CA ASN A 155 -15.74 2.47 13.84
C ASN A 155 -14.35 2.48 13.19
N PHE A 156 -13.44 1.69 13.75
CA PHE A 156 -12.12 1.45 13.17
C PHE A 156 -11.96 -0.02 12.82
N TYR A 157 -11.81 -0.31 11.54
CA TYR A 157 -11.65 -1.67 11.01
C TYR A 157 -10.20 -1.93 10.65
N TYR A 158 -9.59 -2.90 11.31
CA TYR A 158 -8.23 -3.34 11.01
C TYR A 158 -8.06 -4.84 11.32
N ARG A 159 -7.06 -5.45 10.72
CA ARG A 159 -6.67 -6.83 10.99
C ARG A 159 -5.15 -6.97 11.15
#